data_4400f985596d1c7a63151c8d728aefd2
#
_entry.id   4400f985596d1c7a63151c8d728aefd2
#
_cell.length_a   1.000
_cell.length_b   1.000
_cell.length_c   1.000
_cell.angle_alpha   90.00
_cell.angle_beta   90.00
_cell.angle_gamma   90.00
#
_symmetry.space_group_name_H-M   'P 1'
#
loop_
_entity.id
_entity.type
_entity.pdbx_description
1 polymer ?
#
loop_
_entity_poly.entity_id
_entity_poly.type
_entity_poly.pdbx_seq_one_letter_code
_entity_poly.pdbx_strand_id
1 'polypeptide(L)'
;QSQKEVNYLVKEFECRKSADAYARAGTAKTGVLNTGILHTYKYNEDLFKRVTIVPDGKNHGMIFVLDWSGSMARELVPTVKQLINLTSFCRKVQIPFEVYAFTNEWKAAQNAIDHGTTPENYGYHRSYYDDDNYVKNEFHFDSFFYLMNFISSRSSGKDYERMCLNLFREASYNLNYGCYQRTIGLGLSGTPLNESIVMLNYLIPQFKKNNDLQKVNVCILT
;
A
#
# COMPACT_ATOMS: atom_id res chain seq x y z
N GLN A 1 7.65 -11.74 -19.00
CA GLN A 1 8.92 -11.15 -18.50
C GLN A 1 8.77 -10.72 -17.05
N SER A 2 7.76 -9.95 -16.70
CA SER A 2 7.53 -9.43 -15.32
C SER A 2 7.37 -10.53 -14.25
N GLN A 3 6.80 -11.68 -14.59
CA GLN A 3 6.66 -12.80 -13.66
C GLN A 3 8.01 -13.36 -13.17
N LYS A 4 9.02 -13.36 -14.05
CA LYS A 4 10.39 -13.79 -13.66
C LYS A 4 11.03 -12.78 -12.72
N GLU A 5 10.85 -11.50 -12.97
CA GLU A 5 11.35 -10.41 -12.12
C GLU A 5 10.72 -10.47 -10.72
N VAL A 6 9.40 -10.64 -10.64
CA VAL A 6 8.70 -10.81 -9.36
C VAL A 6 9.20 -12.03 -8.60
N ASN A 7 9.39 -13.18 -9.28
CA ASN A 7 9.91 -14.39 -8.63
C ASN A 7 11.35 -14.20 -8.11
N TYR A 8 12.18 -13.47 -8.83
CA TYR A 8 13.53 -13.13 -8.38
C TYR A 8 13.50 -12.27 -7.11
N LEU A 9 12.67 -11.21 -7.10
CA LEU A 9 12.49 -10.35 -5.93
C LEU A 9 11.97 -11.12 -4.71
N VAL A 10 11.03 -12.05 -4.91
CA VAL A 10 10.52 -12.92 -3.83
C VAL A 10 11.65 -13.74 -3.25
N LYS A 11 12.45 -14.40 -4.10
CA LYS A 11 13.57 -15.22 -3.64
C LYS A 11 14.60 -14.40 -2.85
N GLU A 12 14.96 -13.22 -3.35
CA GLU A 12 15.91 -12.36 -2.67
C GLU A 12 15.37 -11.85 -1.32
N PHE A 13 14.08 -11.47 -1.28
CA PHE A 13 13.42 -11.06 -0.06
C PHE A 13 13.40 -12.16 1.00
N GLU A 14 13.04 -13.39 0.64
CA GLU A 14 13.02 -14.53 1.57
C GLU A 14 14.43 -14.88 2.07
N CYS A 15 15.44 -14.78 1.21
CA CYS A 15 16.84 -14.97 1.62
C CYS A 15 17.26 -13.90 2.65
N ARG A 16 16.98 -12.63 2.41
CA ARG A 16 17.29 -11.53 3.34
C ARG A 16 16.52 -11.66 4.64
N LYS A 17 15.24 -11.98 4.57
CA LYS A 17 14.38 -12.21 5.74
C LYS A 17 14.93 -13.33 6.63
N SER A 18 15.36 -14.43 6.02
CA SER A 18 15.96 -15.56 6.73
C SER A 18 17.32 -15.18 7.35
N ALA A 19 18.17 -14.44 6.62
CA ALA A 19 19.45 -13.96 7.12
C ALA A 19 19.27 -12.99 8.30
N ASP A 20 18.35 -12.06 8.22
CA ASP A 20 18.03 -11.11 9.30
C ASP A 20 17.43 -11.82 10.53
N ALA A 21 16.61 -12.83 10.33
CA ALA A 21 16.06 -13.66 11.39
C ALA A 21 17.20 -14.41 12.11
N TYR A 22 18.12 -15.01 11.35
CA TYR A 22 19.28 -15.69 11.90
C TYR A 22 20.23 -14.72 12.63
N ALA A 23 20.48 -13.55 12.09
CA ALA A 23 21.31 -12.53 12.72
C ALA A 23 20.74 -12.02 14.05
N ARG A 24 19.42 -12.04 14.21
CA ARG A 24 18.71 -11.65 15.45
C ARG A 24 18.51 -12.82 16.41
N ALA A 25 18.83 -14.03 15.97
CA ALA A 25 18.68 -15.22 16.79
C ALA A 25 19.61 -15.16 18.01
N GLY A 26 19.02 -15.27 19.17
CA GLY A 26 19.74 -15.34 20.45
C GLY A 26 19.77 -16.77 20.98
N THR A 27 20.80 -17.12 21.70
CA THR A 27 20.84 -18.39 22.44
C THR A 27 20.37 -18.16 23.87
N ALA A 28 19.37 -18.91 24.32
CA ALA A 28 18.91 -18.91 25.69
C ALA A 28 19.13 -20.27 26.36
N LYS A 29 19.39 -20.26 27.67
CA LYS A 29 19.46 -21.48 28.47
C LYS A 29 18.06 -22.04 28.67
N THR A 30 17.86 -23.32 28.41
CA THR A 30 16.53 -23.97 28.49
C THR A 30 16.14 -24.40 29.90
N GLY A 31 17.03 -24.31 30.88
CA GLY A 31 16.83 -24.92 32.20
C GLY A 31 16.95 -26.45 32.21
N VAL A 32 17.10 -27.09 31.04
CA VAL A 32 17.27 -28.54 30.95
C VAL A 32 18.77 -28.87 30.89
N LEU A 33 19.22 -29.78 31.74
CA LEU A 33 20.63 -30.22 31.79
C LEU A 33 21.01 -30.90 30.48
N ASN A 34 22.22 -30.59 29.98
CA ASN A 34 22.80 -31.26 28.84
C ASN A 34 23.63 -32.44 29.36
N THR A 35 23.06 -33.64 29.33
CA THR A 35 23.68 -34.85 29.84
C THR A 35 25.00 -35.19 29.14
N GLY A 36 25.19 -34.75 27.88
CA GLY A 36 26.42 -34.99 27.12
C GLY A 36 27.66 -34.25 27.68
N ILE A 37 27.43 -33.10 28.33
CA ILE A 37 28.51 -32.28 28.93
C ILE A 37 28.47 -32.30 30.47
N LEU A 38 27.62 -33.10 31.07
CA LEU A 38 27.44 -33.15 32.52
C LEU A 38 28.73 -33.56 33.24
N HIS A 39 29.58 -34.37 32.60
CA HIS A 39 30.86 -34.78 33.15
C HIS A 39 31.84 -33.61 33.35
N THR A 40 31.62 -32.46 32.69
CA THR A 40 32.47 -31.26 32.81
C THR A 40 32.05 -30.33 33.95
N TYR A 41 31.12 -30.75 34.83
CA TYR A 41 30.54 -29.92 35.89
C TYR A 41 31.55 -29.23 36.82
N LYS A 42 32.78 -29.82 36.93
CA LYS A 42 33.85 -29.24 37.77
C LYS A 42 34.55 -28.04 37.13
N TYR A 43 34.40 -27.86 35.81
CA TYR A 43 35.13 -26.84 35.05
C TYR A 43 34.24 -25.97 34.20
N ASN A 44 32.97 -26.35 34.03
CA ASN A 44 32.03 -25.67 33.18
C ASN A 44 30.73 -25.33 33.96
N GLU A 45 30.49 -24.08 34.14
CA GLU A 45 29.27 -23.59 34.82
C GLU A 45 28.02 -23.65 33.94
N ASP A 46 28.21 -23.83 32.61
CA ASP A 46 27.11 -23.79 31.64
C ASP A 46 26.73 -25.22 31.21
N LEU A 47 26.04 -25.92 32.06
CA LEU A 47 25.60 -27.30 31.88
C LEU A 47 24.23 -27.46 31.26
N PHE A 48 23.58 -26.35 30.89
CA PHE A 48 22.22 -26.36 30.32
C PHE A 48 22.22 -26.42 28.78
N LYS A 49 21.23 -27.13 28.25
CA LYS A 49 20.96 -27.06 26.81
C LYS A 49 20.62 -25.65 26.39
N ARG A 50 21.15 -25.24 25.27
CA ARG A 50 20.82 -23.94 24.65
C ARG A 50 19.80 -24.14 23.55
N VAL A 51 18.84 -23.23 23.46
CA VAL A 51 17.86 -23.13 22.37
C VAL A 51 18.09 -21.81 21.66
N THR A 52 18.10 -21.86 20.35
CA THR A 52 18.10 -20.66 19.52
C THR A 52 16.69 -20.09 19.48
N ILE A 53 16.51 -18.90 20.05
CA ILE A 53 15.26 -18.17 19.98
C ILE A 53 15.39 -17.17 18.83
N VAL A 54 14.54 -17.34 17.82
CA VAL A 54 14.40 -16.38 16.73
C VAL A 54 13.25 -15.45 17.12
N PRO A 55 13.52 -14.16 17.41
CA PRO A 55 12.44 -13.23 17.71
C PRO A 55 11.56 -13.05 16.48
N ASP A 56 10.24 -12.88 16.70
CA ASP A 56 9.28 -12.64 15.65
C ASP A 56 9.70 -11.41 14.83
N GLY A 57 9.65 -11.56 13.52
CA GLY A 57 9.91 -10.47 12.59
C GLY A 57 8.84 -9.39 12.72
N LYS A 58 9.22 -8.11 12.51
CA LYS A 58 8.24 -7.02 12.47
C LYS A 58 7.28 -7.22 11.30
N ASN A 59 5.99 -7.16 11.60
CA ASN A 59 4.95 -7.18 10.57
C ASN A 59 4.90 -5.83 9.85
N HIS A 60 5.05 -5.86 8.54
CA HIS A 60 5.04 -4.69 7.68
C HIS A 60 3.85 -4.72 6.72
N GLY A 61 3.27 -3.54 6.47
CA GLY A 61 2.28 -3.35 5.43
C GLY A 61 2.71 -2.26 4.45
N MET A 62 2.08 -2.25 3.28
CA MET A 62 2.34 -1.28 2.22
C MET A 62 1.08 -0.54 1.83
N ILE A 63 1.15 0.78 1.70
CA ILE A 63 0.13 1.60 1.06
C ILE A 63 0.75 2.26 -0.16
N PHE A 64 0.15 2.03 -1.32
CA PHE A 64 0.52 2.70 -2.56
C PHE A 64 -0.50 3.78 -2.86
N VAL A 65 -0.03 4.98 -3.18
CA VAL A 65 -0.86 6.11 -3.55
C VAL A 65 -0.45 6.56 -4.94
N LEU A 66 -1.33 6.39 -5.91
CA LEU A 66 -1.09 6.71 -7.31
C LEU A 66 -1.66 8.09 -7.64
N ASP A 67 -0.86 8.90 -8.27
CA ASP A 67 -1.28 10.17 -8.84
C ASP A 67 -2.14 9.92 -10.09
N TRP A 68 -3.42 10.34 -10.02
CA TRP A 68 -4.37 10.20 -11.11
C TRP A 68 -4.63 11.55 -11.76
N SER A 69 -3.53 12.27 -12.12
CA SER A 69 -3.58 13.62 -12.69
C SER A 69 -3.28 13.65 -14.18
N GLY A 70 -3.61 14.76 -14.81
CA GLY A 70 -3.38 14.96 -16.25
C GLY A 70 -1.90 14.92 -16.65
N SER A 71 -0.99 15.37 -15.76
CA SER A 71 0.46 15.34 -16.00
C SER A 71 1.00 13.92 -16.12
N MET A 72 0.37 12.96 -15.42
CA MET A 72 0.77 11.55 -15.43
C MET A 72 0.33 10.78 -16.68
N ALA A 73 -0.45 11.37 -17.59
CA ALA A 73 -1.06 10.67 -18.72
C ALA A 73 -0.09 9.79 -19.52
N ARG A 74 1.14 10.25 -19.75
CA ARG A 74 2.16 9.49 -20.50
C ARG A 74 2.85 8.42 -19.67
N GLU A 75 3.04 8.69 -18.38
CA GLU A 75 3.76 7.80 -17.45
C GLU A 75 2.83 6.83 -16.71
N LEU A 76 1.52 6.98 -16.86
CA LEU A 76 0.53 6.20 -16.11
C LEU A 76 0.60 4.70 -16.40
N VAL A 77 0.73 4.32 -17.69
CA VAL A 77 0.81 2.90 -18.09
C VAL A 77 2.07 2.21 -17.57
N PRO A 78 3.29 2.74 -17.75
CA PRO A 78 4.47 2.15 -17.16
C PRO A 78 4.41 2.11 -15.62
N THR A 79 3.89 3.17 -14.97
CA THR A 79 3.72 3.22 -13.52
C THR A 79 2.75 2.14 -13.02
N VAL A 80 1.61 1.97 -13.68
CA VAL A 80 0.63 0.92 -13.34
C VAL A 80 1.24 -0.48 -13.55
N LYS A 81 2.05 -0.69 -14.59
CA LYS A 81 2.77 -1.98 -14.77
C LYS A 81 3.71 -2.27 -13.59
N GLN A 82 4.48 -1.29 -13.14
CA GLN A 82 5.36 -1.44 -11.99
C GLN A 82 4.55 -1.69 -10.70
N LEU A 83 3.45 -0.96 -10.52
CA LEU A 83 2.55 -1.13 -9.38
C LEU A 83 1.96 -2.55 -9.32
N ILE A 84 1.52 -3.09 -10.46
CA ILE A 84 1.03 -4.48 -10.54
C ILE A 84 2.14 -5.48 -10.18
N ASN A 85 3.39 -5.24 -10.60
CA ASN A 85 4.51 -6.08 -10.20
C ASN A 85 4.78 -6.03 -8.70
N LEU A 86 4.76 -4.83 -8.10
CA LEU A 86 4.95 -4.63 -6.66
C LEU A 86 3.83 -5.27 -5.84
N THR A 87 2.58 -5.07 -6.25
CA THR A 87 1.43 -5.70 -5.56
C THR A 87 1.43 -7.22 -5.70
N SER A 88 1.84 -7.75 -6.86
CA SER A 88 2.03 -9.18 -7.06
C SER A 88 3.14 -9.75 -6.16
N PHE A 89 4.23 -9.00 -5.99
CA PHE A 89 5.29 -9.34 -5.05
C PHE A 89 4.75 -9.36 -3.61
N CYS A 90 4.11 -8.27 -3.16
CA CYS A 90 3.53 -8.18 -1.81
C CYS A 90 2.59 -9.34 -1.53
N ARG A 91 1.75 -9.71 -2.51
CA ARG A 91 0.82 -10.84 -2.39
C ARG A 91 1.54 -12.17 -2.23
N LYS A 92 2.62 -12.42 -2.98
CA LYS A 92 3.41 -13.66 -2.87
C LYS A 92 4.12 -13.81 -1.53
N VAL A 93 4.65 -12.71 -0.99
CA VAL A 93 5.32 -12.70 0.31
C VAL A 93 4.38 -12.42 1.48
N GLN A 94 3.05 -12.39 1.22
CA GLN A 94 2.00 -12.19 2.21
C GLN A 94 2.12 -10.88 3.00
N ILE A 95 2.61 -9.82 2.36
CA ILE A 95 2.61 -8.47 2.91
C ILE A 95 1.25 -7.82 2.61
N PRO A 96 0.46 -7.41 3.62
CA PRO A 96 -0.77 -6.68 3.41
C PRO A 96 -0.52 -5.36 2.69
N PHE A 97 -1.37 -5.04 1.70
CA PHE A 97 -1.27 -3.79 0.97
C PHE A 97 -2.62 -3.26 0.52
N GLU A 98 -2.67 -1.95 0.31
CA GLU A 98 -3.78 -1.23 -0.32
C GLU A 98 -3.22 -0.30 -1.40
N VAL A 99 -3.98 -0.13 -2.48
CA VAL A 99 -3.64 0.80 -3.57
C VAL A 99 -4.74 1.83 -3.68
N TYR A 100 -4.37 3.08 -3.44
CA TYR A 100 -5.25 4.23 -3.61
C TYR A 100 -4.81 5.06 -4.80
N ALA A 101 -5.74 5.78 -5.40
CA ALA A 101 -5.43 6.86 -6.33
C ALA A 101 -6.19 8.11 -5.90
N PHE A 102 -5.55 9.26 -6.00
CA PHE A 102 -6.18 10.55 -5.72
C PHE A 102 -6.49 11.31 -6.99
N THR A 103 -7.63 11.98 -6.98
CA THR A 103 -8.10 12.83 -8.07
C THR A 103 -8.95 13.96 -7.51
N ASN A 104 -9.14 15.02 -8.28
CA ASN A 104 -10.17 16.04 -8.06
C ASN A 104 -11.12 16.18 -9.25
N GLU A 105 -11.33 15.11 -9.97
CA GLU A 105 -12.24 15.07 -11.09
C GLU A 105 -13.69 15.13 -10.58
N TRP A 106 -14.43 16.19 -10.94
CA TRP A 106 -15.76 16.46 -10.44
C TRP A 106 -16.77 15.31 -10.70
N LYS A 107 -16.61 14.58 -11.79
CA LYS A 107 -17.46 13.41 -12.10
C LYS A 107 -17.23 12.25 -11.15
N ALA A 108 -16.02 12.11 -10.58
CA ALA A 108 -15.75 11.11 -9.56
C ALA A 108 -16.53 11.43 -8.28
N ALA A 109 -16.52 12.69 -7.87
CA ALA A 109 -17.29 13.17 -6.73
C ALA A 109 -18.78 12.99 -6.95
N GLN A 110 -19.30 13.36 -8.15
CA GLN A 110 -20.69 13.15 -8.53
C GLN A 110 -21.09 11.69 -8.45
N ASN A 111 -20.30 10.81 -9.03
CA ASN A 111 -20.55 9.37 -9.03
C ASN A 111 -20.62 8.81 -7.60
N ALA A 112 -19.75 9.30 -6.71
CA ALA A 112 -19.76 8.92 -5.31
C ALA A 112 -21.04 9.38 -4.59
N ILE A 113 -21.52 10.59 -4.88
CA ILE A 113 -22.81 11.12 -4.35
C ILE A 113 -23.98 10.26 -4.82
N ASP A 114 -24.06 9.99 -6.12
CA ASP A 114 -25.14 9.21 -6.73
C ASP A 114 -25.23 7.78 -6.18
N HIS A 115 -24.10 7.25 -5.69
CA HIS A 115 -24.02 5.95 -5.04
C HIS A 115 -24.07 6.00 -3.50
N GLY A 116 -24.33 7.17 -2.92
CA GLY A 116 -24.47 7.35 -1.47
C GLY A 116 -23.19 7.13 -0.66
N THR A 117 -22.03 7.29 -1.29
CA THR A 117 -20.71 7.04 -0.65
C THR A 117 -20.06 8.32 -0.10
N THR A 118 -20.61 9.48 -0.38
CA THR A 118 -20.16 10.79 0.14
C THR A 118 -21.17 11.39 1.11
N PRO A 119 -20.73 12.19 2.09
CA PRO A 119 -21.63 12.94 2.98
C PRO A 119 -22.58 13.87 2.19
N GLU A 120 -23.81 14.04 2.67
CA GLU A 120 -24.87 14.87 2.08
C GLU A 120 -24.47 16.34 1.85
N ASN A 121 -23.40 16.81 2.48
CA ASN A 121 -22.93 18.20 2.42
C ASN A 121 -21.90 18.46 1.31
N TYR A 122 -21.74 17.57 0.33
CA TYR A 122 -20.89 17.82 -0.81
C TYR A 122 -21.55 18.88 -1.70
N GLY A 123 -21.28 20.15 -1.36
CA GLY A 123 -21.92 21.29 -2.03
C GLY A 123 -21.47 21.44 -3.47
N TYR A 124 -22.39 21.25 -4.38
CA TYR A 124 -22.28 21.39 -5.83
C TYR A 124 -21.86 22.76 -6.34
N HIS A 125 -21.76 23.77 -5.47
CA HIS A 125 -21.69 25.17 -5.86
C HIS A 125 -20.41 25.89 -5.46
N ARG A 126 -19.37 25.19 -5.02
CA ARG A 126 -18.09 25.86 -4.83
C ARG A 126 -17.26 25.74 -6.09
N SER A 127 -17.24 26.85 -6.82
CA SER A 127 -16.27 27.10 -7.86
C SER A 127 -14.86 26.80 -7.32
N TYR A 128 -14.00 26.18 -8.13
CA TYR A 128 -12.58 25.96 -7.86
C TYR A 128 -11.81 27.23 -7.41
N TYR A 129 -12.46 28.39 -7.55
CA TYR A 129 -11.95 29.73 -7.29
C TYR A 129 -12.82 30.53 -6.29
N ASP A 130 -13.58 29.86 -5.43
CA ASP A 130 -14.33 30.58 -4.39
C ASP A 130 -13.35 31.00 -3.27
N ASP A 131 -12.62 32.10 -3.55
CA ASP A 131 -11.63 32.73 -2.67
C ASP A 131 -12.28 33.35 -1.40
N ASP A 132 -13.59 33.44 -1.34
CA ASP A 132 -14.32 34.14 -0.28
C ASP A 132 -14.19 33.51 1.11
N ASN A 133 -13.70 32.28 1.22
CA ASN A 133 -13.47 31.58 2.49
C ASN A 133 -12.00 31.27 2.79
N TYR A 134 -11.07 31.90 2.06
CA TYR A 134 -9.66 31.69 2.36
C TYR A 134 -9.26 32.36 3.68
N VAL A 135 -8.96 31.55 4.68
CA VAL A 135 -8.39 32.01 5.94
C VAL A 135 -6.89 31.75 5.92
N LYS A 136 -6.10 32.81 6.09
CA LYS A 136 -4.64 32.71 6.11
C LYS A 136 -4.18 31.75 7.21
N ASN A 137 -3.33 30.79 6.85
CA ASN A 137 -2.78 29.71 7.69
C ASN A 137 -3.78 28.57 8.02
N GLU A 138 -4.90 28.48 7.32
CA GLU A 138 -5.75 27.31 7.33
C GLU A 138 -5.53 26.45 6.09
N PHE A 139 -5.65 25.14 6.23
CA PHE A 139 -5.57 24.21 5.13
C PHE A 139 -6.97 23.99 4.55
N HIS A 140 -7.14 24.36 3.29
CA HIS A 140 -8.38 24.14 2.57
C HIS A 140 -8.32 22.85 1.77
N PHE A 141 -9.27 21.96 1.99
CA PHE A 141 -9.45 20.79 1.14
C PHE A 141 -10.06 21.20 -0.19
N ASP A 142 -9.53 20.67 -1.28
CA ASP A 142 -10.18 20.75 -2.58
C ASP A 142 -11.57 20.08 -2.48
N SER A 143 -12.62 20.83 -2.82
CA SER A 143 -14.02 20.35 -2.71
C SER A 143 -14.33 19.16 -3.63
N PHE A 144 -13.51 18.93 -4.64
CA PHE A 144 -13.62 17.80 -5.56
C PHE A 144 -12.61 16.66 -5.25
N PHE A 145 -11.84 16.79 -4.16
CA PHE A 145 -10.92 15.74 -3.76
C PHE A 145 -11.64 14.42 -3.54
N TYR A 146 -11.13 13.38 -4.18
CA TYR A 146 -11.61 12.03 -4.04
C TYR A 146 -10.44 11.04 -3.99
N LEU A 147 -10.49 10.10 -3.04
CA LEU A 147 -9.51 9.06 -2.89
C LEU A 147 -10.15 7.70 -3.17
N MET A 148 -9.72 7.07 -4.26
CA MET A 148 -10.26 5.81 -4.75
C MET A 148 -9.39 4.64 -4.31
N ASN A 149 -9.99 3.55 -3.81
CA ASN A 149 -9.27 2.30 -3.58
C ASN A 149 -9.37 1.43 -4.84
N PHE A 150 -8.24 1.18 -5.50
CA PHE A 150 -8.20 0.39 -6.72
C PHE A 150 -7.90 -1.08 -6.50
N ILE A 151 -6.99 -1.40 -5.58
CA ILE A 151 -6.58 -2.79 -5.32
C ILE A 151 -6.38 -2.98 -3.82
N SER A 152 -6.94 -4.06 -3.29
CA SER A 152 -6.77 -4.45 -1.89
C SER A 152 -6.20 -5.86 -1.78
N SER A 153 -5.25 -6.06 -0.85
CA SER A 153 -4.71 -7.38 -0.54
C SER A 153 -5.74 -8.35 0.03
N ARG A 154 -6.86 -7.82 0.55
CA ARG A 154 -7.99 -8.62 1.09
C ARG A 154 -8.84 -9.29 0.02
N SER A 155 -8.65 -8.92 -1.24
CA SER A 155 -9.39 -9.47 -2.36
C SER A 155 -9.04 -10.92 -2.65
N SER A 156 -10.01 -11.69 -3.16
CA SER A 156 -9.75 -13.03 -3.68
C SER A 156 -8.75 -13.00 -4.86
N GLY A 157 -8.17 -14.16 -5.21
CA GLY A 157 -7.25 -14.22 -6.35
C GLY A 157 -7.87 -13.73 -7.66
N LYS A 158 -9.10 -14.13 -7.95
CA LYS A 158 -9.85 -13.73 -9.15
C LYS A 158 -10.19 -12.23 -9.15
N ASP A 159 -10.59 -11.70 -8.01
CA ASP A 159 -10.92 -10.27 -7.88
C ASP A 159 -9.66 -9.41 -8.04
N TYR A 160 -8.54 -9.83 -7.44
CA TYR A 160 -7.26 -9.15 -7.61
C TYR A 160 -6.84 -9.07 -9.08
N GLU A 161 -6.91 -10.19 -9.82
CA GLU A 161 -6.59 -10.21 -11.25
C GLU A 161 -7.52 -9.27 -12.04
N ARG A 162 -8.81 -9.26 -11.72
CA ARG A 162 -9.78 -8.37 -12.35
C ARG A 162 -9.51 -6.90 -12.04
N MET A 163 -9.17 -6.57 -10.79
CA MET A 163 -8.79 -5.21 -10.38
C MET A 163 -7.55 -4.73 -11.12
N CYS A 164 -6.50 -5.56 -11.19
CA CYS A 164 -5.28 -5.25 -11.95
C CYS A 164 -5.56 -5.03 -13.44
N LEU A 165 -6.40 -5.88 -14.04
CA LEU A 165 -6.78 -5.75 -15.44
C LEU A 165 -7.57 -4.46 -15.70
N ASN A 166 -8.52 -4.14 -14.84
CA ASN A 166 -9.32 -2.93 -14.96
C ASN A 166 -8.45 -1.68 -14.81
N LEU A 167 -7.59 -1.63 -13.79
CA LEU A 167 -6.67 -0.52 -13.59
C LEU A 167 -5.74 -0.33 -14.81
N PHE A 168 -5.22 -1.42 -15.36
CA PHE A 168 -4.38 -1.36 -16.56
C PHE A 168 -5.15 -0.86 -17.78
N ARG A 169 -6.41 -1.27 -17.94
CA ARG A 169 -7.28 -0.81 -19.05
C ARG A 169 -7.56 0.69 -18.91
N GLU A 170 -7.95 1.17 -17.74
CA GLU A 170 -8.20 2.59 -17.51
C GLU A 170 -6.95 3.44 -17.78
N ALA A 171 -5.77 3.01 -17.31
CA ALA A 171 -4.51 3.66 -17.61
C ALA A 171 -4.23 3.71 -19.13
N SER A 172 -4.51 2.61 -19.83
CA SER A 172 -4.32 2.53 -21.30
C SER A 172 -5.31 3.40 -22.07
N TYR A 173 -6.53 3.56 -21.59
CA TYR A 173 -7.54 4.45 -22.20
C TYR A 173 -7.15 5.93 -22.08
N ASN A 174 -6.55 6.32 -20.99
CA ASN A 174 -6.07 7.69 -20.79
C ASN A 174 -4.90 8.07 -21.72
N LEU A 175 -4.13 7.10 -22.22
CA LEU A 175 -3.09 7.34 -23.24
C LEU A 175 -3.68 7.63 -24.64
N ASN A 176 -4.79 6.99 -25.00
CA ASN A 176 -5.37 7.07 -26.34
C ASN A 176 -6.52 8.08 -26.35
N TYR A 177 -6.20 9.36 -26.44
CA TYR A 177 -7.18 10.44 -26.57
C TYR A 177 -8.22 10.11 -27.66
N GLY A 178 -9.44 9.78 -27.24
CA GLY A 178 -10.63 9.81 -28.09
C GLY A 178 -11.18 8.49 -28.62
N CYS A 179 -10.58 7.33 -28.38
CA CYS A 179 -11.03 6.08 -29.01
C CYS A 179 -11.97 5.20 -28.17
N TYR A 180 -12.13 5.45 -26.86
CA TYR A 180 -12.93 4.56 -26.01
C TYR A 180 -13.74 5.35 -24.98
N GLN A 181 -14.89 4.79 -24.61
CA GLN A 181 -15.75 5.30 -23.57
C GLN A 181 -15.04 5.16 -22.21
N ARG A 182 -14.66 6.30 -21.61
CA ARG A 182 -14.04 6.32 -20.27
C ARG A 182 -15.05 5.89 -19.22
N THR A 183 -14.58 5.21 -18.20
CA THR A 183 -15.37 5.02 -16.98
C THR A 183 -15.66 6.39 -16.36
N ILE A 184 -16.93 6.66 -16.06
CA ILE A 184 -17.36 7.93 -15.47
C ILE A 184 -16.63 8.12 -14.13
N GLY A 185 -16.04 9.30 -13.93
CA GLY A 185 -15.33 9.64 -12.70
C GLY A 185 -13.88 9.17 -12.62
N LEU A 186 -13.33 8.52 -13.67
CA LEU A 186 -11.92 8.14 -13.74
C LEU A 186 -11.14 8.98 -14.76
N GLY A 187 -11.58 10.19 -15.06
CA GLY A 187 -10.82 11.14 -15.85
C GLY A 187 -9.58 11.62 -15.10
N LEU A 188 -8.50 11.90 -15.86
CA LEU A 188 -7.34 12.57 -15.29
C LEU A 188 -7.66 14.05 -15.06
N SER A 189 -7.31 14.56 -13.89
CA SER A 189 -7.61 15.95 -13.50
C SER A 189 -6.41 16.60 -12.80
N GLY A 190 -6.63 17.45 -11.79
CA GLY A 190 -5.56 18.07 -11.02
C GLY A 190 -4.88 17.13 -10.02
N THR A 191 -3.95 17.68 -9.24
CA THR A 191 -3.08 16.91 -8.34
C THR A 191 -3.28 17.33 -6.88
N PRO A 192 -4.37 16.90 -6.20
CA PRO A 192 -4.61 17.21 -4.78
C PRO A 192 -3.75 16.32 -3.87
N LEU A 193 -2.43 16.47 -3.99
CA LEU A 193 -1.45 15.67 -3.24
C LEU A 193 -1.49 15.96 -1.73
N ASN A 194 -1.65 17.23 -1.36
CA ASN A 194 -1.68 17.62 0.06
C ASN A 194 -2.87 16.98 0.78
N GLU A 195 -4.04 16.99 0.16
CA GLU A 195 -5.25 16.36 0.66
C GLU A 195 -5.05 14.86 0.85
N SER A 196 -4.40 14.21 -0.13
CA SER A 196 -4.12 12.78 -0.04
C SER A 196 -3.17 12.44 1.11
N ILE A 197 -2.15 13.29 1.37
CA ILE A 197 -1.22 13.13 2.50
C ILE A 197 -1.96 13.31 3.83
N VAL A 198 -2.84 14.29 3.94
CA VAL A 198 -3.65 14.49 5.16
C VAL A 198 -4.57 13.29 5.40
N MET A 199 -5.19 12.74 4.34
CA MET A 199 -6.05 11.55 4.46
C MET A 199 -5.28 10.31 4.92
N LEU A 200 -3.99 10.20 4.64
CA LEU A 200 -3.16 9.09 5.15
C LEU A 200 -3.10 9.05 6.68
N ASN A 201 -3.26 10.18 7.39
CA ASN A 201 -3.35 10.20 8.86
C ASN A 201 -4.55 9.40 9.39
N TYR A 202 -5.61 9.28 8.60
CA TYR A 202 -6.78 8.47 8.94
C TYR A 202 -6.65 7.02 8.45
N LEU A 203 -6.10 6.83 7.28
CA LEU A 203 -6.00 5.51 6.64
C LEU A 203 -4.94 4.62 7.30
N ILE A 204 -3.76 5.17 7.62
CA ILE A 204 -2.64 4.38 8.18
C ILE A 204 -3.02 3.71 9.50
N PRO A 205 -3.60 4.41 10.50
CA PRO A 205 -4.00 3.77 11.75
C PRO A 205 -5.04 2.67 11.56
N GLN A 206 -6.02 2.88 10.67
CA GLN A 206 -7.04 1.89 10.37
C GLN A 206 -6.44 0.66 9.68
N PHE A 207 -5.60 0.88 8.66
CA PHE A 207 -4.91 -0.20 7.94
C PHE A 207 -4.01 -1.00 8.88
N LYS A 208 -3.27 -0.30 9.76
CA LYS A 208 -2.41 -0.92 10.77
C LYS A 208 -3.20 -1.79 11.73
N LYS A 209 -4.33 -1.29 12.25
CA LYS A 209 -5.20 -2.02 13.17
C LYS A 209 -5.85 -3.23 12.50
N ASN A 210 -6.36 -3.07 11.27
CA ASN A 210 -7.09 -4.12 10.57
C ASN A 210 -6.20 -5.31 10.16
N ASN A 211 -4.89 -5.10 10.05
CA ASN A 211 -3.94 -6.13 9.62
C ASN A 211 -2.91 -6.48 10.71
N ASP A 212 -3.10 -6.00 11.94
CA ASP A 212 -2.19 -6.22 13.08
C ASP A 212 -0.71 -5.91 12.76
N LEU A 213 -0.46 -4.72 12.18
CA LEU A 213 0.84 -4.32 11.68
C LEU A 213 1.61 -3.47 12.69
N GLN A 214 2.92 -3.71 12.78
CA GLN A 214 3.83 -2.87 13.55
C GLN A 214 4.29 -1.65 12.77
N LYS A 215 4.48 -1.79 11.45
CA LYS A 215 4.95 -0.71 10.57
C LYS A 215 4.18 -0.70 9.26
N VAL A 216 3.87 0.48 8.77
CA VAL A 216 3.29 0.71 7.44
C VAL A 216 4.23 1.62 6.65
N ASN A 217 4.57 1.20 5.45
CA ASN A 217 5.33 2.02 4.51
C ASN A 217 4.34 2.56 3.47
N VAL A 218 4.45 3.85 3.18
CA VAL A 218 3.66 4.52 2.14
C VAL A 218 4.57 4.84 0.96
N CYS A 219 4.12 4.47 -0.23
CA CYS A 219 4.80 4.77 -1.48
C CYS A 219 3.87 5.62 -2.35
N ILE A 220 4.23 6.87 -2.57
CA ILE A 220 3.49 7.80 -3.44
C ILE A 220 4.16 7.75 -4.81
N LEU A 221 3.36 7.52 -5.84
CA LEU A 221 3.77 7.40 -7.25
C LEU A 221 3.20 8.61 -8.00
N THR A 222 4.03 9.63 -8.16
CA THR A 222 3.69 10.90 -8.80
C THR A 222 4.77 11.30 -9.79
#